data_a80df755a8fe5c442b8687ce44a31c95
#
_entry.id   a80df755a8fe5c442b8687ce44a31c95
#
_cell.length_a   1.000
_cell.length_b   1.000
_cell.length_c   1.000
_cell.angle_alpha   90.00
_cell.angle_beta   90.00
_cell.angle_gamma   90.00
#
_symmetry.space_group_name_H-M   'P 1'
#
loop_
_entity.id
_entity.type
_entity.pdbx_description
1 polymer ?
#
loop_
_entity_poly.entity_id
_entity_poly.type
_entity_poly.pdbx_seq_one_letter_code
_entity_poly.pdbx_strand_id
1 'polypeptide(L)'
;MREEEFEMFDELVFVYGTLKSGFHNNHLLKDDKYICKGFTEEKYLLTEDGIPYVSEQIDYCNIHGEVYNVSVDSLISLDILEGHPMWYERKKVNIKGSNGNVYNCWLYFNEQSLGSLLNQDGDYGKENARRIPIQLQQENTEAN
;
A
#
# COMPACT_ATOMS: atom_id res chain seq x y z
N MET A 1 31.01 -3.82 -6.63
CA MET A 1 31.32 -2.80 -6.27
C MET A 1 30.38 -1.77 -6.56
N ARG A 2 30.17 -1.39 -7.68
CA ARG A 2 29.24 -0.41 -7.94
C ARG A 2 27.88 -0.81 -7.53
N GLU A 3 27.54 -2.06 -7.63
CA GLU A 3 26.23 -2.53 -7.24
C GLU A 3 26.02 -2.32 -5.78
N GLU A 4 27.02 -2.57 -5.01
CA GLU A 4 26.88 -2.39 -3.60
C GLU A 4 26.66 -0.95 -3.25
N GLU A 5 27.38 -0.06 -3.86
CA GLU A 5 27.20 1.34 -3.61
C GLU A 5 25.82 1.78 -4.00
N PHE A 6 25.34 1.24 -5.11
CA PHE A 6 24.04 1.59 -5.59
C PHE A 6 22.97 1.13 -4.59
N GLU A 7 23.12 -0.05 -4.07
CA GLU A 7 22.17 -0.58 -3.12
C GLU A 7 22.07 0.22 -1.84
N MET A 8 23.14 0.88 -1.47
CA MET A 8 23.11 1.67 -0.26
C MET A 8 22.05 2.75 -0.30
N PHE A 9 21.67 3.21 -1.48
CA PHE A 9 20.72 4.29 -1.60
C PHE A 9 19.36 3.83 -2.09
N ASP A 10 19.16 2.51 -2.18
CA ASP A 10 17.91 1.98 -2.69
C ASP A 10 17.02 1.53 -1.56
N GLU A 11 15.74 1.76 -1.74
CA GLU A 11 14.73 1.33 -0.78
C GLU A 11 13.62 0.62 -1.54
N LEU A 12 13.08 -0.44 -0.96
CA LEU A 12 11.98 -1.15 -1.60
C LEU A 12 10.67 -0.65 -1.03
N VAL A 13 9.76 -0.29 -1.90
CA VAL A 13 8.44 0.21 -1.51
C VAL A 13 7.38 -0.59 -2.24
N PHE A 14 6.33 -0.96 -1.51
CA PHE A 14 5.19 -1.65 -2.09
C PHE A 14 4.05 -0.66 -2.18
N VAL A 15 3.60 -0.37 -3.40
CA VAL A 15 2.54 0.60 -3.63
C VAL A 15 1.26 -0.13 -4.01
N TYR A 16 0.16 0.24 -3.38
CA TYR A 16 -1.11 -0.45 -3.58
C TYR A 16 -2.23 0.49 -4.04
N GLY A 17 -1.96 1.77 -4.16
CA GLY A 17 -2.96 2.76 -4.48
C GLY A 17 -2.63 3.53 -5.74
N THR A 18 -2.73 4.87 -5.66
CA THR A 18 -2.58 5.72 -6.83
C THR A 18 -1.16 5.81 -7.36
N LEU A 19 -0.20 5.22 -6.67
CA LEU A 19 1.19 5.17 -7.14
C LEU A 19 1.41 3.99 -8.08
N LYS A 20 0.44 3.08 -8.21
CA LYS A 20 0.60 1.94 -9.11
C LYS A 20 0.60 2.38 -10.57
N SER A 21 1.14 1.54 -11.43
CA SER A 21 1.16 1.78 -12.86
C SER A 21 -0.25 2.06 -13.37
N GLY A 22 -0.39 3.09 -14.17
CA GLY A 22 -1.68 3.47 -14.73
C GLY A 22 -2.48 4.42 -13.86
N PHE A 23 -2.01 4.73 -12.66
CA PHE A 23 -2.72 5.65 -11.77
C PHE A 23 -2.00 7.00 -11.74
N HIS A 24 -2.71 8.04 -11.32
CA HIS A 24 -2.24 9.40 -11.55
C HIS A 24 -0.96 9.79 -10.82
N ASN A 25 -0.66 9.14 -9.70
CA ASN A 25 0.56 9.46 -8.96
C ASN A 25 1.75 8.61 -9.37
N ASN A 26 1.58 7.69 -10.32
CA ASN A 26 2.68 6.83 -10.73
C ASN A 26 3.88 7.61 -11.27
N HIS A 27 3.63 8.81 -11.80
CA HIS A 27 4.70 9.63 -12.34
C HIS A 27 5.77 9.98 -11.30
N LEU A 28 5.42 9.91 -10.02
CA LEU A 28 6.39 10.18 -8.96
C LEU A 28 7.46 9.10 -8.90
N LEU A 29 7.21 7.94 -9.50
CA LEU A 29 8.15 6.83 -9.53
C LEU A 29 8.83 6.67 -10.89
N LYS A 30 8.72 7.67 -11.76
CA LYS A 30 9.17 7.54 -13.14
C LYS A 30 10.66 7.26 -13.27
N ASP A 31 11.45 7.72 -12.33
CA ASP A 31 12.89 7.52 -12.37
C ASP A 31 13.32 6.32 -11.52
N ASP A 32 12.38 5.62 -10.96
CA ASP A 32 12.65 4.48 -10.09
C ASP A 32 12.36 3.18 -10.82
N LYS A 33 12.78 2.07 -10.23
CA LYS A 33 12.72 0.80 -10.92
C LYS A 33 11.54 -0.04 -10.49
N TYR A 34 10.65 -0.33 -11.42
CA TYR A 34 9.55 -1.27 -11.19
C TYR A 34 10.16 -2.66 -11.14
N ILE A 35 9.82 -3.44 -10.14
CA ILE A 35 10.36 -4.78 -10.00
C ILE A 35 9.32 -5.84 -10.40
N CYS A 36 8.17 -5.85 -9.76
CA CYS A 36 7.15 -6.84 -10.07
C CYS A 36 5.85 -6.52 -9.35
N LYS A 37 4.79 -7.19 -9.75
CA LYS A 37 3.56 -7.18 -9.00
C LYS A 37 3.73 -8.15 -7.84
N GLY A 38 2.88 -7.99 -6.84
CA GLY A 38 2.92 -8.90 -5.72
C GLY A 38 1.78 -8.67 -4.77
N PHE A 39 1.83 -9.36 -3.64
CA PHE A 39 0.83 -9.18 -2.60
C PHE A 39 1.48 -9.40 -1.24
N THR A 40 0.86 -8.83 -0.22
CA THR A 40 1.42 -8.95 1.13
C THR A 40 1.35 -10.39 1.60
N GLU A 41 2.38 -10.83 2.29
CA GLU A 41 2.41 -12.18 2.82
C GLU A 41 1.34 -12.31 3.91
N GLU A 42 1.18 -11.28 4.71
CA GLU A 42 0.18 -11.27 5.75
C GLU A 42 -1.07 -10.56 5.29
N LYS A 43 -2.16 -10.77 6.00
CA LYS A 43 -3.44 -10.19 5.64
C LYS A 43 -3.68 -8.91 6.42
N TYR A 44 -4.34 -7.97 5.75
CA TYR A 44 -4.65 -6.67 6.33
C TYR A 44 -6.05 -6.26 5.90
N LEU A 45 -6.52 -5.15 6.42
CA LEU A 45 -7.81 -4.60 6.06
C LEU A 45 -7.60 -3.50 5.03
N LEU A 46 -8.32 -3.56 3.91
CA LEU A 46 -8.26 -2.50 2.90
C LEU A 46 -9.63 -1.85 2.79
N THR A 47 -9.69 -0.54 3.06
CA THR A 47 -10.91 0.21 2.89
C THR A 47 -10.65 1.37 1.93
N GLU A 48 -11.71 1.90 1.35
CA GLU A 48 -11.61 2.95 0.34
C GLU A 48 -12.61 4.06 0.59
N ASP A 49 -12.21 5.26 0.24
CA ASP A 49 -13.07 6.40 0.31
C ASP A 49 -12.52 7.39 -0.70
N GLY A 50 -12.52 6.98 -1.99
CA GLY A 50 -11.83 7.71 -3.05
C GLY A 50 -10.34 7.46 -3.05
N ILE A 51 -9.77 7.14 -1.89
CA ILE A 51 -8.38 6.72 -1.78
C ILE A 51 -8.34 5.51 -0.85
N PRO A 52 -7.28 4.72 -0.88
CA PRO A 52 -7.24 3.49 -0.10
C PRO A 52 -6.54 3.67 1.24
N TYR A 53 -7.01 2.92 2.24
CA TYR A 53 -6.39 2.87 3.55
C TYR A 53 -6.14 1.41 3.91
N VAL A 54 -4.90 1.08 4.26
CA VAL A 54 -4.57 -0.27 4.72
C VAL A 54 -4.33 -0.20 6.22
N SER A 55 -4.94 -1.11 6.94
CA SER A 55 -4.89 -1.13 8.40
C SER A 55 -4.52 -2.52 8.90
N GLU A 56 -3.83 -2.57 10.04
CA GLU A 56 -3.43 -3.82 10.66
C GLU A 56 -4.48 -4.33 11.65
N GLN A 57 -5.61 -3.65 11.77
CA GLN A 57 -6.58 -3.98 12.80
C GLN A 57 -7.20 -5.36 12.66
N ILE A 58 -7.39 -5.82 11.43
CA ILE A 58 -8.04 -7.08 11.16
C ILE A 58 -7.30 -7.81 10.06
N ASP A 59 -7.07 -9.12 10.24
CA ASP A 59 -6.46 -9.95 9.21
C ASP A 59 -7.56 -10.35 8.23
N TYR A 60 -7.71 -9.61 7.19
CA TYR A 60 -8.83 -9.82 6.27
C TYR A 60 -8.42 -10.37 4.91
N CYS A 61 -7.53 -9.69 4.21
CA CYS A 61 -7.11 -10.13 2.89
C CYS A 61 -5.66 -9.72 2.62
N ASN A 62 -5.05 -10.41 1.65
CA ASN A 62 -3.72 -10.01 1.20
C ASN A 62 -3.88 -8.79 0.31
N ILE A 63 -2.98 -7.83 0.43
CA ILE A 63 -3.07 -6.58 -0.32
C ILE A 63 -2.24 -6.71 -1.59
N HIS A 64 -2.84 -6.41 -2.72
CA HIS A 64 -2.19 -6.50 -4.03
C HIS A 64 -1.58 -5.16 -4.43
N GLY A 65 -0.46 -5.21 -5.11
CA GLY A 65 0.23 -4.00 -5.51
C GLY A 65 1.47 -4.28 -6.31
N GLU A 66 2.40 -3.33 -6.28
CA GLU A 66 3.62 -3.38 -7.09
C GLU A 66 4.82 -3.03 -6.24
N VAL A 67 5.94 -3.70 -6.51
CA VAL A 67 7.19 -3.47 -5.81
C VAL A 67 8.07 -2.57 -6.68
N TYR A 68 8.60 -1.52 -6.06
CA TYR A 68 9.53 -0.60 -6.73
C TYR A 68 10.79 -0.48 -5.89
N ASN A 69 11.93 -0.34 -6.58
CA ASN A 69 13.19 -0.01 -5.94
C ASN A 69 13.38 1.48 -6.15
N VAL A 70 13.32 2.25 -5.08
CA VAL A 70 13.31 3.70 -5.18
C VAL A 70 14.54 4.31 -4.52
N SER A 71 14.91 5.51 -4.95
CA SER A 71 16.00 6.22 -4.35
C SER A 71 15.54 6.80 -3.00
N VAL A 72 16.50 7.20 -2.19
CA VAL A 72 16.18 7.85 -0.93
C VAL A 72 15.39 9.15 -1.20
N ASP A 73 15.75 9.87 -2.25
CA ASP A 73 15.03 11.09 -2.57
C ASP A 73 13.58 10.81 -2.93
N SER A 74 13.34 9.74 -3.68
CA SER A 74 11.97 9.36 -4.01
C SER A 74 11.21 8.95 -2.75
N LEU A 75 11.86 8.23 -1.85
CA LEU A 75 11.20 7.82 -0.61
C LEU A 75 10.79 9.06 0.20
N ILE A 76 11.64 10.07 0.25
CA ILE A 76 11.31 11.29 0.94
C ILE A 76 10.09 11.95 0.31
N SER A 77 10.03 11.95 -1.03
CA SER A 77 8.89 12.52 -1.73
C SER A 77 7.61 11.75 -1.42
N LEU A 78 7.71 10.42 -1.34
CA LEU A 78 6.55 9.60 -0.99
C LEU A 78 6.11 9.89 0.44
N ASP A 79 7.05 10.06 1.36
CA ASP A 79 6.72 10.37 2.75
C ASP A 79 5.94 11.68 2.81
N ILE A 80 6.31 12.65 2.01
CA ILE A 80 5.61 13.92 1.99
C ILE A 80 4.21 13.74 1.44
N LEU A 81 4.08 12.99 0.34
CA LEU A 81 2.79 12.74 -0.26
C LEU A 81 1.84 12.06 0.72
N GLU A 82 2.35 11.08 1.47
CA GLU A 82 1.53 10.31 2.38
C GLU A 82 1.35 10.95 3.75
N GLY A 83 2.07 12.04 4.01
CA GLY A 83 2.00 12.69 5.31
C GLY A 83 2.60 11.84 6.42
N HIS A 84 3.64 11.07 6.09
CA HIS A 84 4.31 10.20 7.06
C HIS A 84 5.03 11.02 8.12
N PRO A 85 4.94 10.68 9.37
CA PRO A 85 4.21 9.55 9.95
C PRO A 85 2.85 9.94 10.53
N MET A 86 2.39 11.18 10.31
CA MET A 86 1.21 11.68 10.99
C MET A 86 -0.09 11.17 10.40
N TRP A 87 -0.14 10.96 9.10
CA TRP A 87 -1.36 10.47 8.44
C TRP A 87 -1.18 9.01 8.06
N TYR A 88 -0.30 8.70 7.09
CA TYR A 88 0.09 7.32 6.84
C TYR A 88 1.44 7.11 7.50
N GLU A 89 1.68 5.90 7.96
CA GLU A 89 2.95 5.54 8.57
C GLU A 89 3.49 4.32 7.88
N ARG A 90 4.70 4.38 7.34
CA ARG A 90 5.25 3.23 6.65
C ARG A 90 5.93 2.27 7.60
N LYS A 91 5.71 0.99 7.34
CA LYS A 91 6.34 -0.08 8.10
C LYS A 91 6.81 -1.13 7.12
N LYS A 92 7.83 -1.89 7.49
CA LYS A 92 8.34 -2.94 6.63
C LYS A 92 7.47 -4.18 6.72
N VAL A 93 7.13 -4.74 5.57
CA VAL A 93 6.35 -5.97 5.50
C VAL A 93 6.92 -6.86 4.40
N ASN A 94 6.62 -8.13 4.44
CA ASN A 94 7.07 -9.07 3.41
C ASN A 94 6.05 -9.14 2.29
N ILE A 95 6.56 -9.07 1.07
CA ILE A 95 5.75 -9.10 -0.14
C ILE A 95 6.14 -10.31 -0.95
N LYS A 96 5.15 -11.09 -1.37
CA LYS A 96 5.39 -12.21 -2.27
C LYS A 96 5.28 -11.69 -3.69
N GLY A 97 6.38 -11.69 -4.40
CA GLY A 97 6.41 -11.16 -5.77
C GLY A 97 5.92 -12.18 -6.78
N SER A 98 5.37 -11.69 -7.87
CA SER A 98 4.92 -12.54 -8.97
C SER A 98 6.07 -13.28 -9.62
N ASN A 99 7.30 -12.84 -9.38
CA ASN A 99 8.49 -13.48 -9.91
C ASN A 99 9.01 -14.61 -8.99
N GLY A 100 8.29 -14.91 -7.91
CA GLY A 100 8.67 -15.98 -7.00
C GLY A 100 9.56 -15.56 -5.85
N ASN A 101 10.01 -14.32 -5.83
CA ASN A 101 10.86 -13.83 -4.75
C ASN A 101 10.04 -13.16 -3.67
N VAL A 102 10.63 -13.07 -2.47
CA VAL A 102 10.01 -12.38 -1.35
C VAL A 102 10.82 -11.11 -1.13
N TYR A 103 10.12 -9.99 -0.99
CA TYR A 103 10.75 -8.70 -0.81
C TYR A 103 10.29 -8.08 0.51
N ASN A 104 11.20 -7.50 1.26
CA ASN A 104 10.84 -6.78 2.48
C ASN A 104 10.73 -5.31 2.12
N CYS A 105 9.51 -4.80 2.11
CA CYS A 105 9.21 -3.49 1.55
C CYS A 105 8.52 -2.58 2.55
N TRP A 106 8.68 -1.28 2.34
CA TRP A 106 7.89 -0.30 3.06
C TRP A 106 6.46 -0.32 2.50
N LEU A 107 5.48 -0.28 3.39
CA LEU A 107 4.08 -0.17 3.03
C LEU A 107 3.48 0.92 3.92
N TYR A 108 2.70 1.81 3.33
CA TYR A 108 2.09 2.91 4.08
C TYR A 108 0.75 2.47 4.65
N PHE A 109 0.68 2.42 5.97
CA PHE A 109 -0.54 2.07 6.71
C PHE A 109 -1.25 3.32 7.21
N ASN A 110 -2.56 3.25 7.32
CA ASN A 110 -3.32 4.32 7.95
C ASN A 110 -4.26 3.72 8.96
N GLU A 111 -3.95 3.92 10.24
CA GLU A 111 -4.77 3.36 11.32
C GLU A 111 -5.79 4.37 11.84
N GLN A 112 -5.75 5.59 11.34
CA GLN A 112 -6.62 6.64 11.81
C GLN A 112 -7.86 6.82 10.97
N SER A 113 -7.84 6.35 9.74
CA SER A 113 -8.93 6.55 8.80
C SER A 113 -9.55 5.21 8.42
N LEU A 114 -10.86 5.22 8.25
CA LEU A 114 -11.57 4.05 7.78
C LEU A 114 -12.40 4.51 6.61
N GLY A 115 -12.21 3.90 5.46
CA GLY A 115 -12.96 4.25 4.28
C GLY A 115 -14.40 3.78 4.39
N SER A 116 -15.26 4.30 3.54
CA SER A 116 -16.68 3.93 3.56
C SER A 116 -16.94 2.59 2.88
N LEU A 117 -15.99 2.09 2.10
CA LEU A 117 -16.15 0.81 1.41
C LEU A 117 -15.05 -0.15 1.83
N LEU A 118 -15.45 -1.40 2.07
CA LEU A 118 -14.50 -2.47 2.34
C LEU A 118 -14.17 -3.14 1.02
N ASN A 119 -12.88 -3.20 0.68
CA ASN A 119 -12.44 -3.89 -0.53
C ASN A 119 -12.14 -5.33 -0.16
N GLN A 120 -12.98 -6.25 -0.62
CA GLN A 120 -12.87 -7.65 -0.23
C GLN A 120 -11.78 -8.40 -0.97
N ASP A 121 -11.27 -7.84 -2.05
CA ASP A 121 -10.24 -8.49 -2.84
C ASP A 121 -8.84 -7.99 -2.53
N GLY A 122 -8.71 -6.93 -1.74
CA GLY A 122 -7.42 -6.39 -1.39
C GLY A 122 -6.71 -5.70 -2.55
N ASP A 123 -7.47 -5.32 -3.59
CA ASP A 123 -6.88 -4.79 -4.82
C ASP A 123 -7.56 -3.47 -5.18
N TYR A 124 -6.98 -2.38 -4.74
CA TYR A 124 -7.51 -1.06 -5.01
C TYR A 124 -7.39 -0.75 -6.51
N GLY A 125 -8.46 -0.25 -7.08
CA GLY A 125 -8.46 0.11 -8.49
C GLY A 125 -8.80 -1.01 -9.44
N LYS A 126 -8.96 -2.22 -8.94
CA LYS A 126 -9.39 -3.32 -9.77
C LYS A 126 -10.86 -3.09 -10.09
N GLU A 127 -11.17 -3.08 -11.37
CA GLU A 127 -12.50 -2.70 -11.81
C GLU A 127 -13.62 -3.55 -11.21
N ASN A 128 -13.42 -4.84 -11.15
CA ASN A 128 -14.44 -5.75 -10.64
C ASN A 128 -14.22 -6.18 -9.21
N ALA A 129 -13.44 -5.43 -8.45
CA ALA A 129 -13.20 -5.79 -7.05
C ALA A 129 -14.53 -5.72 -6.29
N ARG A 130 -14.70 -6.65 -5.37
CA ARG A 130 -15.91 -6.67 -4.55
C ARG A 130 -15.76 -5.65 -3.46
N ARG A 131 -16.66 -4.69 -3.42
CA ARG A 131 -16.64 -3.63 -2.42
C ARG A 131 -17.99 -3.56 -1.76
N ILE A 132 -17.99 -3.48 -0.42
CA ILE A 132 -19.24 -3.39 0.30
C ILE A 132 -19.19 -2.21 1.26
N PRO A 133 -20.32 -1.54 1.50
CA PRO A 133 -20.35 -0.44 2.43
C PRO A 133 -20.07 -0.91 3.84
N ILE A 134 -19.38 -0.08 4.59
CA ILE A 134 -19.10 -0.38 5.98
C ILE A 134 -20.10 0.38 6.84
N GLN A 135 -20.85 -0.38 7.66
CA GLN A 135 -21.77 0.22 8.57
C GLN A 135 -21.41 -0.25 9.93
N LEU A 136 -20.95 0.63 10.72
CA LEU A 136 -20.46 0.19 11.96
C LEU A 136 -21.05 0.79 13.16
N GLN A 137 -20.33 1.62 13.70
CA GLN A 137 -20.54 2.10 14.99
C GLN A 137 -21.88 2.68 15.25
N GLN A 138 -22.39 3.42 14.32
CA GLN A 138 -23.60 4.04 14.51
C GLN A 138 -24.70 3.12 14.84
N GLU A 139 -24.83 2.06 14.10
CA GLU A 139 -25.86 1.11 14.32
C GLU A 139 -25.74 0.50 15.69
N ASN A 140 -24.56 0.19 16.08
CA ASN A 140 -24.34 -0.41 17.36
C ASN A 140 -24.77 0.53 18.46
N THR A 141 -24.51 1.79 18.28
CA THR A 141 -24.84 2.78 19.27
C THR A 141 -26.34 2.92 19.37
N GLU A 142 -26.99 2.91 18.27
CA GLU A 142 -28.42 3.08 18.27
C GLU A 142 -29.14 1.92 18.89
N ALA A 143 -28.59 0.74 18.75
CA ALA A 143 -29.22 -0.42 19.28
C ALA A 143 -29.27 -0.35 20.81
N ASN A 144 -28.48 0.45 21.38
CA ASN A 144 -28.45 0.58 22.80
C ASN A 144 -29.40 1.65 23.28
#